data_3be5c7f3d668f81ed783c86e28dda683
#
_entry.id   3be5c7f3d668f81ed783c86e28dda683
#
_cell.length_a   1.000
_cell.length_b   1.000
_cell.length_c   1.000
_cell.angle_alpha   90.00
_cell.angle_beta   90.00
_cell.angle_gamma   90.00
#
_symmetry.space_group_name_H-M   'P 1'
#
loop_
_entity.id
_entity.type
_entity.pdbx_description
1 polymer ?
#
loop_
_entity_poly.entity_id
_entity_poly.type
_entity_poly.pdbx_seq_one_letter_code
_entity_poly.pdbx_strand_id
1 'polypeptide(L)'
;MKPGFSAQDKVREGLTAALDRKASAVLVFNLTELTTMADYFVLSTASSERQARAIADAIAEKLGPALSVEGMTHAHWILLDYGDVVFHVFQEEARKFYALERLWGDAANETGIFSGMAPRETRRI
;
A
#
# COMPACT_ATOMS: atom_id res chain seq x y z
N MET A 1 2.53 -0.62 -16.02
CA MET A 1 3.60 -0.60 -15.01
C MET A 1 4.89 -0.14 -15.65
N LYS A 2 5.60 0.73 -14.98
CA LYS A 2 6.84 1.27 -15.54
C LYS A 2 7.97 0.27 -15.42
N PRO A 3 8.78 0.12 -16.45
CA PRO A 3 9.89 -0.83 -16.40
C PRO A 3 10.97 -0.33 -15.46
N GLY A 4 11.74 -1.27 -14.92
CA GLY A 4 12.87 -0.93 -14.08
C GLY A 4 12.58 -0.79 -12.61
N PHE A 5 11.32 -0.83 -12.20
CA PHE A 5 11.00 -0.76 -10.77
C PHE A 5 11.13 -2.14 -10.15
N SER A 6 11.97 -2.25 -9.12
CA SER A 6 12.00 -3.46 -8.29
C SER A 6 10.80 -3.43 -7.36
N ALA A 7 10.57 -4.53 -6.63
CA ALA A 7 9.49 -4.55 -5.65
C ALA A 7 9.68 -3.42 -4.63
N GLN A 8 10.90 -3.24 -4.15
CA GLN A 8 11.18 -2.20 -3.17
C GLN A 8 10.94 -0.81 -3.75
N ASP A 9 11.29 -0.60 -5.01
CA ASP A 9 11.03 0.67 -5.67
C ASP A 9 9.53 0.94 -5.74
N LYS A 10 8.74 -0.08 -6.07
CA LYS A 10 7.30 0.08 -6.14
C LYS A 10 6.72 0.46 -4.78
N VAL A 11 7.19 -0.20 -3.72
CA VAL A 11 6.73 0.12 -2.37
C VAL A 11 7.06 1.58 -2.05
N ARG A 12 8.29 1.98 -2.30
CA ARG A 12 8.76 3.33 -1.96
C ARG A 12 8.00 4.39 -2.72
N GLU A 13 7.90 4.21 -4.03
CA GLU A 13 7.24 5.20 -4.87
C GLU A 13 5.74 5.24 -4.63
N GLY A 14 5.12 4.08 -4.48
CA GLY A 14 3.69 4.02 -4.22
C GLY A 14 3.33 4.59 -2.86
N LEU A 15 4.15 4.31 -1.85
CA LEU A 15 3.92 4.84 -0.52
C LEU A 15 4.05 6.36 -0.52
N THR A 16 5.06 6.88 -1.21
CA THR A 16 5.24 8.32 -1.33
C THR A 16 4.01 8.96 -1.98
N ALA A 17 3.51 8.35 -3.04
CA ALA A 17 2.32 8.85 -3.73
C ALA A 17 1.12 8.88 -2.79
N ALA A 18 0.94 7.81 -2.00
CA ALA A 18 -0.17 7.73 -1.06
C ALA A 18 -0.05 8.82 0.01
N LEU A 19 1.15 9.02 0.55
CA LEU A 19 1.36 10.01 1.58
C LEU A 19 1.17 11.43 1.03
N ASP A 20 1.50 11.66 -0.22
CA ASP A 20 1.26 12.96 -0.86
C ASP A 20 -0.22 13.28 -0.93
N ARG A 21 -1.08 12.27 -0.90
CA ARG A 21 -2.53 12.46 -0.88
C ARG A 21 -3.08 12.31 0.53
N LYS A 22 -2.24 12.45 1.54
CA LYS A 22 -2.64 12.47 2.94
C LYS A 22 -3.15 11.14 3.46
N ALA A 23 -2.73 10.04 2.86
CA ALA A 23 -3.06 8.73 3.38
C ALA A 23 -2.56 8.61 4.82
N SER A 24 -3.30 7.91 5.65
CA SER A 24 -2.93 7.73 7.05
C SER A 24 -2.80 6.25 7.36
N ALA A 25 -2.29 5.95 8.56
CA ALA A 25 -2.19 4.59 9.09
C ALA A 25 -1.60 3.62 8.05
N VAL A 26 -0.48 4.03 7.44
CA VAL A 26 0.15 3.21 6.42
C VAL A 26 0.93 2.07 7.05
N LEU A 27 0.89 0.91 6.42
CA LEU A 27 1.63 -0.26 6.87
C LEU A 27 2.24 -0.94 5.65
N VAL A 28 3.46 -1.44 5.81
CA VAL A 28 4.15 -2.20 4.77
C VAL A 28 4.51 -3.55 5.35
N PHE A 29 3.98 -4.61 4.76
CA PHE A 29 4.29 -5.97 5.19
C PHE A 29 5.13 -6.67 4.14
N ASN A 30 6.25 -7.24 4.57
CA ASN A 30 7.08 -8.09 3.73
C ASN A 30 6.54 -9.51 3.84
N LEU A 31 6.08 -10.06 2.73
CA LEU A 31 5.43 -11.36 2.71
C LEU A 31 6.31 -12.46 2.15
N THR A 32 7.57 -12.15 1.84
CA THR A 32 8.43 -13.10 1.12
C THR A 32 8.64 -14.40 1.86
N GLU A 33 8.54 -14.37 3.20
CA GLU A 33 8.72 -15.56 4.00
C GLU A 33 7.40 -16.33 4.23
N LEU A 34 6.27 -15.76 3.83
CA LEU A 34 4.99 -16.36 4.12
C LEU A 34 4.26 -16.89 2.91
N THR A 35 4.46 -16.28 1.76
CA THR A 35 3.69 -16.64 0.59
C THR A 35 4.47 -16.29 -0.68
N THR A 36 4.11 -16.94 -1.78
CA THR A 36 4.66 -16.60 -3.08
C THR A 36 3.72 -15.73 -3.89
N MET A 37 2.57 -15.35 -3.33
CA MET A 37 1.56 -14.56 -4.04
C MET A 37 2.05 -13.14 -4.32
N ALA A 38 2.76 -12.57 -3.37
CA ALA A 38 3.28 -11.22 -3.51
C ALA A 38 4.46 -11.08 -2.56
N ASP A 39 5.32 -10.10 -2.83
CA ASP A 39 6.44 -9.82 -1.95
C ASP A 39 6.05 -8.84 -0.86
N TYR A 40 5.17 -7.89 -1.17
CA TYR A 40 4.76 -6.86 -0.21
C TYR A 40 3.29 -6.54 -0.33
N PHE A 41 2.67 -6.30 0.82
CA PHE A 41 1.38 -5.63 0.90
C PHE A 41 1.64 -4.25 1.48
N VAL A 42 1.08 -3.23 0.85
CA VAL A 42 1.15 -1.86 1.35
C VAL A 42 -0.27 -1.41 1.64
N LEU A 43 -0.55 -1.13 2.91
CA LEU A 43 -1.88 -0.72 3.33
C LEU A 43 -1.89 0.76 3.64
N SER A 44 -2.92 1.45 3.21
CA SER A 44 -3.11 2.85 3.54
C SER A 44 -4.58 3.10 3.82
N THR A 45 -4.87 4.21 4.46
CA THR A 45 -6.22 4.52 4.92
C THR A 45 -6.61 5.90 4.43
N ALA A 46 -7.86 6.00 3.98
CA ALA A 46 -8.44 7.25 3.51
C ALA A 46 -9.65 7.58 4.37
N SER A 47 -9.97 8.86 4.49
CA SER A 47 -11.10 9.31 5.28
C SER A 47 -12.38 9.45 4.44
N SER A 48 -12.29 9.29 3.13
CA SER A 48 -13.46 9.44 2.26
C SER A 48 -13.25 8.64 0.98
N GLU A 49 -14.35 8.41 0.24
CA GLU A 49 -14.27 7.78 -1.08
C GLU A 49 -13.37 8.58 -2.01
N ARG A 50 -13.56 9.89 -1.97
CA ARG A 50 -12.80 10.76 -2.84
C ARG A 50 -11.31 10.65 -2.60
N GLN A 51 -10.93 10.65 -1.33
CA GLN A 51 -9.53 10.51 -0.98
C GLN A 51 -9.00 9.14 -1.35
N ALA A 52 -9.80 8.10 -1.14
CA ALA A 52 -9.36 6.74 -1.49
C ALA A 52 -9.05 6.65 -2.97
N ARG A 53 -9.91 7.21 -3.83
CA ARG A 53 -9.68 7.20 -5.26
C ARG A 53 -8.47 8.06 -5.62
N ALA A 54 -8.31 9.19 -4.95
CA ALA A 54 -7.16 10.07 -5.21
C ALA A 54 -5.85 9.37 -4.88
N ILE A 55 -5.83 8.60 -3.78
CA ILE A 55 -4.65 7.83 -3.40
C ILE A 55 -4.36 6.78 -4.47
N ALA A 56 -5.38 6.04 -4.89
CA ALA A 56 -5.20 4.99 -5.90
C ALA A 56 -4.71 5.60 -7.21
N ASP A 57 -5.29 6.71 -7.62
CA ASP A 57 -4.88 7.38 -8.86
C ASP A 57 -3.44 7.87 -8.78
N ALA A 58 -3.04 8.39 -7.63
CA ALA A 58 -1.68 8.88 -7.44
C ALA A 58 -0.67 7.74 -7.52
N ILE A 59 -1.01 6.59 -6.96
CA ILE A 59 -0.13 5.41 -7.03
C ILE A 59 0.01 4.99 -8.50
N ALA A 60 -1.11 4.91 -9.21
CA ALA A 60 -1.07 4.50 -10.61
C ALA A 60 -0.33 5.50 -11.49
N GLU A 61 -0.45 6.77 -11.16
CA GLU A 61 0.27 7.79 -11.91
C GLU A 61 1.77 7.62 -11.74
N LYS A 62 2.18 7.28 -10.53
CA LYS A 62 3.60 7.12 -10.22
C LYS A 62 4.17 5.84 -10.80
N LEU A 63 3.44 4.74 -10.69
CA LEU A 63 3.95 3.42 -11.06
C LEU A 63 3.52 2.97 -12.45
N GLY A 64 2.56 3.65 -13.05
CA GLY A 64 1.93 3.18 -14.27
C GLY A 64 0.74 2.30 -13.93
N PRO A 65 0.05 1.79 -14.96
CA PRO A 65 -1.17 0.99 -14.71
C PRO A 65 -0.85 -0.29 -13.95
N ALA A 66 -1.71 -0.64 -13.02
CA ALA A 66 -1.59 -1.91 -12.30
C ALA A 66 -2.03 -3.05 -13.20
N LEU A 67 -1.65 -4.26 -12.84
CA LEU A 67 -2.09 -5.46 -13.55
C LEU A 67 -3.60 -5.63 -13.40
N SER A 68 -4.12 -5.30 -12.23
CA SER A 68 -5.56 -5.26 -12.03
C SER A 68 -5.88 -4.26 -10.93
N VAL A 69 -7.08 -3.70 -11.00
CA VAL A 69 -7.58 -2.75 -10.01
C VAL A 69 -8.99 -3.16 -9.66
N GLU A 70 -9.28 -3.24 -8.36
CA GLU A 70 -10.61 -3.59 -7.89
C GLU A 70 -11.06 -2.60 -6.85
N GLY A 71 -12.37 -2.40 -6.76
CA GLY A 71 -12.94 -1.60 -5.68
C GLY A 71 -13.08 -0.13 -5.92
N MET A 72 -12.76 0.36 -7.12
CA MET A 72 -12.81 1.80 -7.38
C MET A 72 -14.22 2.38 -7.31
N THR A 73 -15.23 1.58 -7.59
CA THR A 73 -16.62 2.09 -7.67
C THR A 73 -17.10 2.61 -6.32
N HIS A 74 -16.96 1.79 -5.28
CA HIS A 74 -17.41 2.20 -3.94
C HIS A 74 -16.28 2.72 -3.07
N ALA A 75 -15.07 2.36 -3.43
CA ALA A 75 -13.86 2.87 -2.78
C ALA A 75 -13.77 2.58 -1.29
N HIS A 76 -14.46 1.56 -0.79
CA HIS A 76 -14.30 1.14 0.60
C HIS A 76 -12.97 0.43 0.79
N TRP A 77 -12.58 -0.33 -0.22
CA TRP A 77 -11.34 -1.10 -0.22
C TRP A 77 -10.90 -1.19 -1.67
N ILE A 78 -9.91 -0.40 -2.03
CA ILE A 78 -9.37 -0.42 -3.38
C ILE A 78 -8.11 -1.26 -3.36
N LEU A 79 -7.98 -2.13 -4.35
CA LEU A 79 -6.83 -3.01 -4.45
C LEU A 79 -6.15 -2.75 -5.78
N LEU A 80 -4.86 -2.43 -5.74
CA LEU A 80 -4.06 -2.24 -6.95
C LEU A 80 -2.98 -3.32 -6.95
N ASP A 81 -3.08 -4.22 -7.90
CA ASP A 81 -2.20 -5.38 -7.97
C ASP A 81 -1.10 -5.14 -9.00
N TYR A 82 0.14 -5.04 -8.54
CA TYR A 82 1.30 -4.88 -9.40
C TYR A 82 2.12 -6.17 -9.48
N GLY A 83 1.56 -7.28 -9.04
CA GLY A 83 2.23 -8.58 -9.08
C GLY A 83 3.01 -8.84 -7.82
N ASP A 84 4.20 -8.27 -7.73
CA ASP A 84 5.03 -8.45 -6.55
C ASP A 84 4.62 -7.55 -5.40
N VAL A 85 3.88 -6.47 -5.67
CA VAL A 85 3.41 -5.55 -4.63
C VAL A 85 1.92 -5.31 -4.85
N VAL A 86 1.15 -5.41 -3.79
CA VAL A 86 -0.29 -5.14 -3.84
C VAL A 86 -0.57 -4.00 -2.88
N PHE A 87 -1.14 -2.93 -3.40
CA PHE A 87 -1.53 -1.78 -2.59
C PHE A 87 -2.99 -1.91 -2.20
N HIS A 88 -3.27 -1.70 -0.93
CA HIS A 88 -4.62 -1.73 -0.39
C HIS A 88 -4.94 -0.35 0.15
N VAL A 89 -6.02 0.26 -0.33
CA VAL A 89 -6.46 1.55 0.16
C VAL A 89 -7.83 1.34 0.79
N PHE A 90 -7.93 1.55 2.09
CA PHE A 90 -9.17 1.34 2.83
C PHE A 90 -9.72 2.67 3.30
N GLN A 91 -11.04 2.78 3.33
CA GLN A 91 -11.63 3.80 4.16
C GLN A 91 -11.53 3.33 5.61
N GLU A 92 -11.53 4.27 6.53
CA GLU A 92 -11.28 3.97 7.94
C GLU A 92 -12.16 2.87 8.50
N GLU A 93 -13.45 2.95 8.19
CA GLU A 93 -14.39 1.97 8.70
C GLU A 93 -14.15 0.58 8.14
N ALA A 94 -13.87 0.51 6.85
CA ALA A 94 -13.61 -0.76 6.20
C ALA A 94 -12.36 -1.41 6.79
N ARG A 95 -11.33 -0.62 7.05
CA ARG A 95 -10.10 -1.14 7.60
C ARG A 95 -10.31 -1.77 8.97
N LYS A 96 -11.11 -1.11 9.81
CA LYS A 96 -11.45 -1.67 11.10
C LYS A 96 -12.19 -2.98 10.95
N PHE A 97 -13.13 -3.01 10.02
CA PHE A 97 -13.98 -4.17 9.82
C PHE A 97 -13.17 -5.37 9.36
N TYR A 98 -12.29 -5.16 8.40
CA TYR A 98 -11.55 -6.28 7.83
C TYR A 98 -10.34 -6.68 8.68
N ALA A 99 -9.76 -5.74 9.40
CA ALA A 99 -8.62 -6.00 10.28
C ALA A 99 -7.53 -6.80 9.55
N LEU A 100 -7.22 -6.37 8.33
CA LEU A 100 -6.33 -7.14 7.47
C LEU A 100 -4.95 -7.35 8.09
N GLU A 101 -4.48 -6.39 8.84
CA GLU A 101 -3.18 -6.51 9.48
C GLU A 101 -3.11 -7.66 10.45
N ARG A 102 -4.24 -8.13 10.96
CA ARG A 102 -4.24 -9.28 11.83
C ARG A 102 -4.04 -10.58 11.06
N LEU A 103 -4.55 -10.61 9.84
CA LEU A 103 -4.42 -11.79 9.00
C LEU A 103 -2.96 -12.03 8.65
N TRP A 104 -2.18 -10.97 8.58
CA TRP A 104 -0.77 -11.07 8.21
C TRP A 104 0.12 -10.70 9.37
N GLY A 105 -0.32 -11.01 10.60
CA GLY A 105 0.41 -10.66 11.80
C GLY A 105 1.81 -11.24 11.87
N ASP A 106 2.04 -12.37 11.18
CA ASP A 106 3.37 -12.99 11.19
C ASP A 106 4.31 -12.39 10.14
N ALA A 107 3.79 -11.54 9.27
CA ALA A 107 4.62 -10.90 8.26
C ALA A 107 5.50 -9.84 8.90
N ALA A 108 6.69 -9.68 8.37
CA ALA A 108 7.58 -8.63 8.85
C ALA A 108 6.99 -7.27 8.51
N ASN A 109 6.83 -6.44 9.54
CA ASN A 109 6.30 -5.09 9.35
C ASN A 109 7.48 -4.17 9.07
N GLU A 110 7.61 -3.74 7.83
CA GLU A 110 8.71 -2.90 7.40
C GLU A 110 8.30 -1.47 7.14
N THR A 111 7.18 -1.05 7.73
CA THR A 111 6.67 0.31 7.55
C THR A 111 7.77 1.35 7.87
N GLY A 112 8.48 1.16 8.96
CA GLY A 112 9.51 2.10 9.36
C GLY A 112 10.65 2.24 8.36
N ILE A 113 10.98 1.15 7.69
CA ILE A 113 12.05 1.18 6.69
C ILE A 113 11.67 2.06 5.52
N PHE A 114 10.44 1.89 5.02
CA PHE A 114 10.01 2.58 3.81
C PHE A 114 9.48 3.97 4.08
N SER A 115 8.70 4.15 5.15
CA SER A 115 8.16 5.47 5.43
C SER A 115 9.24 6.39 5.95
N GLY A 116 10.25 5.81 6.47
CA GLY A 116 11.34 6.59 6.94
C GLY A 116 12.15 7.12 5.86
N MET A 117 11.68 6.92 4.73
CA MET A 117 12.33 7.58 3.68
C MET A 117 12.38 8.92 4.04
N ALA A 118 11.65 9.02 4.89
CA ALA A 118 11.99 10.01 5.54
C ALA A 118 13.03 9.59 6.38
N PRO A 119 13.78 10.11 6.58
CA PRO A 119 14.93 9.93 7.15
C PRO A 119 15.08 9.23 8.35
N ARG A 120 15.15 8.87 8.74
CA ARG A 120 15.48 8.33 9.56
C ARG A 120 15.13 7.70 10.41
N GLU A 121 14.67 7.61 10.58
CA GLU A 121 14.33 7.06 11.42
C GLU A 121 13.89 5.96 11.52
N THR A 122 14.03 5.51 11.28
CA THR A 122 13.57 4.47 11.13
C THR A 122 13.62 3.61 12.12
N ARG A 123 13.47 3.49 12.74
CA ARG A 123 13.54 2.79 13.56
C ARG A 123 12.79 1.90 13.70
N ARG A 124 12.64 1.20 13.98
CA ARG A 124 12.06 0.33 14.05
C ARG A 124 11.32 0.24 14.87
N ILE A 125 10.65 0.03 15.04
CA ILE A 125 9.87 -0.01 15.67
C ILE A 125 9.44 -0.71 16.24
#